data_56c9da4d918fbd0a0712bfd9aca0d6e0
#
_entry.id   56c9da4d918fbd0a0712bfd9aca0d6e0
#
_cell.length_a   1.000
_cell.length_b   1.000
_cell.length_c   1.000
_cell.angle_alpha   90.00
_cell.angle_beta   90.00
_cell.angle_gamma   90.00
#
_symmetry.space_group_name_H-M   'P 1'
#
loop_
_entity.id
_entity.type
_entity.pdbx_description
1 polymer ?
#
loop_
_entity_poly.entity_id
_entity_poly.type
_entity_poly.pdbx_seq_one_letter_code
_entity_poly.pdbx_strand_id
1 'polypeptide(L)'
;KCSDRTEKIRSNMHQYLKAIGFGPIKKKAELKEILEQTRETFTHQMTVSYNEEADYCEFQKEYGQDVGITLCGELDDHDQFDMEYYFPYFQGSGVTTYADVSIEKRIEREQYVGICEDAKVGISLIFTMQNGVEYMKERQLGMMTGAPNGVTFSGLALSGRILLPVRKSETQMRFAREEAKTRKKLLSAARNGDQGAIETLTLEDMDIYSKVSRRLATEDVYSIVDSYFMPYGVECDQYSVLGEIMELRLATNDITGEKVYILTILCNELSFDVCINEKDLYGEPQVGRRFKGVIWLQGYINFPEE
;
A
#
# COMPACT_ATOMS: atom_id res chain seq x y z
N LYS A 1 18.89 -13.99 25.57
CA LYS A 1 18.25 -14.37 24.27
C LYS A 1 17.41 -13.25 23.67
N CYS A 2 16.73 -12.42 24.47
CA CYS A 2 15.99 -11.22 23.99
C CYS A 2 16.95 -10.16 23.42
N SER A 3 18.02 -9.82 24.13
CA SER A 3 19.02 -8.83 23.74
C SER A 3 19.63 -9.06 22.34
N ASP A 4 19.85 -10.31 21.98
CA ASP A 4 20.46 -10.71 20.70
C ASP A 4 19.47 -10.57 19.51
N ARG A 5 18.17 -10.69 19.79
CA ARG A 5 17.10 -10.54 18.79
C ARG A 5 16.85 -9.06 18.48
N THR A 6 16.81 -8.22 19.51
CA THR A 6 16.66 -6.76 19.41
C THR A 6 17.85 -6.12 18.69
N GLU A 7 19.09 -6.58 18.95
CA GLU A 7 20.27 -6.13 18.22
C GLU A 7 20.24 -6.50 16.73
N LYS A 8 19.69 -7.66 16.38
CA LYS A 8 19.57 -8.13 14.99
C LYS A 8 18.50 -7.34 14.21
N ILE A 9 17.41 -6.93 14.85
CA ILE A 9 16.34 -6.13 14.25
C ILE A 9 16.79 -4.68 14.05
N ARG A 10 17.46 -4.08 15.05
CA ARG A 10 18.10 -2.76 14.94
C ARG A 10 19.22 -2.73 13.89
N SER A 11 19.66 -3.89 13.39
CA SER A 11 20.76 -4.01 12.45
C SER A 11 20.35 -4.00 10.97
N ASN A 12 19.09 -4.21 10.65
CA ASN A 12 18.62 -4.28 9.26
C ASN A 12 17.88 -3.00 8.86
N MET A 13 18.52 -2.25 7.97
CA MET A 13 17.93 -1.05 7.39
C MET A 13 16.78 -1.41 6.46
N HIS A 14 15.59 -0.89 6.75
CA HIS A 14 14.42 -1.14 5.92
C HIS A 14 14.57 -0.45 4.57
N GLN A 15 14.50 -1.21 3.47
CA GLN A 15 14.79 -0.69 2.13
C GLN A 15 13.87 0.48 1.71
N TYR A 16 12.62 0.50 2.20
CA TYR A 16 11.65 1.55 1.87
C TYR A 16 11.82 2.86 2.64
N LEU A 17 12.80 2.97 3.55
CA LEU A 17 13.16 4.26 4.17
C LEU A 17 13.52 5.32 3.12
N LYS A 18 14.14 4.91 2.01
CA LYS A 18 14.47 5.86 0.94
C LYS A 18 13.23 6.45 0.27
N ALA A 19 12.12 5.70 0.20
CA ALA A 19 10.88 6.17 -0.42
C ALA A 19 10.27 7.36 0.33
N ILE A 20 10.49 7.44 1.65
CA ILE A 20 10.04 8.53 2.52
C ILE A 20 11.14 9.60 2.78
N GLY A 21 12.18 9.63 1.94
CA GLY A 21 13.22 10.66 1.98
C GLY A 21 14.42 10.35 2.88
N PHE A 22 14.59 9.13 3.39
CA PHE A 22 15.80 8.72 4.13
C PHE A 22 16.85 8.03 3.23
N GLY A 23 16.93 8.42 1.97
CA GLY A 23 17.92 7.91 1.02
C GLY A 23 19.39 8.13 1.41
N PRO A 24 19.77 9.25 2.07
CA PRO A 24 21.14 9.48 2.52
C PRO A 24 21.62 8.57 3.63
N ILE A 25 20.71 8.04 4.45
CA ILE A 25 21.04 7.21 5.60
C ILE A 25 21.61 5.86 5.13
N LYS A 26 22.87 5.59 5.48
CA LYS A 26 23.59 4.36 5.07
C LYS A 26 24.16 3.60 6.25
N LYS A 27 24.34 4.26 7.39
CA LYS A 27 25.00 3.68 8.56
C LYS A 27 23.96 3.27 9.60
N LYS A 28 24.23 2.14 10.26
CA LYS A 28 23.39 1.66 11.36
C LYS A 28 23.30 2.64 12.53
N ALA A 29 24.37 3.41 12.80
CA ALA A 29 24.37 4.42 13.85
C ALA A 29 23.37 5.55 13.54
N GLU A 30 23.35 6.06 12.32
CA GLU A 30 22.39 7.07 11.87
C GLU A 30 20.94 6.58 11.97
N LEU A 31 20.69 5.33 11.59
CA LEU A 31 19.38 4.72 11.75
C LEU A 31 18.97 4.62 13.22
N LYS A 32 19.92 4.21 14.09
CA LYS A 32 19.66 4.09 15.53
C LYS A 32 19.25 5.43 16.14
N GLU A 33 19.94 6.52 15.79
CA GLU A 33 19.61 7.89 16.21
C GLU A 33 18.19 8.30 15.78
N ILE A 34 17.81 7.98 14.54
CA ILE A 34 16.45 8.25 14.02
C ILE A 34 15.39 7.47 14.80
N LEU A 35 15.62 6.17 15.08
CA LEU A 35 14.68 5.34 15.83
C LEU A 35 14.56 5.80 17.29
N GLU A 36 15.66 6.19 17.92
CA GLU A 36 15.65 6.80 19.26
C GLU A 36 14.89 8.15 19.24
N GLN A 37 15.15 9.01 18.27
CA GLN A 37 14.41 10.26 18.10
C GLN A 37 12.91 10.01 17.84
N THR A 38 12.56 8.97 17.06
CA THR A 38 11.17 8.59 16.83
C THR A 38 10.48 8.24 18.15
N ARG A 39 11.14 7.50 19.04
CA ARG A 39 10.62 7.12 20.35
C ARG A 39 10.50 8.30 21.32
N GLU A 40 11.45 9.23 21.28
CA GLU A 40 11.47 10.37 22.19
C GLU A 40 10.50 11.49 21.80
N THR A 41 10.26 11.65 20.49
CA THR A 41 9.50 12.78 19.94
C THR A 41 8.37 12.33 19.01
N PHE A 42 7.71 11.22 19.35
CA PHE A 42 6.58 10.68 18.57
C PHE A 42 5.45 11.72 18.43
N THR A 43 4.74 11.65 17.30
CA THR A 43 3.56 12.48 17.03
C THR A 43 2.27 11.80 17.45
N HIS A 44 2.27 10.46 17.42
CA HIS A 44 1.13 9.64 17.82
C HIS A 44 1.61 8.41 18.57
N GLN A 45 0.86 8.01 19.60
CA GLN A 45 1.08 6.80 20.36
C GLN A 45 -0.24 6.04 20.49
N MET A 46 -0.18 4.74 20.28
CA MET A 46 -1.29 3.84 20.58
C MET A 46 -0.79 2.68 21.42
N THR A 47 -1.60 2.28 22.39
CA THR A 47 -1.25 1.24 23.36
C THR A 47 -2.45 0.31 23.57
N VAL A 48 -2.18 -0.97 23.68
CA VAL A 48 -3.16 -1.99 23.99
C VAL A 48 -2.59 -2.95 25.05
N SER A 49 -3.41 -3.36 26.01
CA SER A 49 -2.99 -4.34 27.01
C SER A 49 -2.66 -5.68 26.33
N TYR A 50 -1.45 -6.18 26.54
CA TYR A 50 -0.94 -7.37 25.85
C TYR A 50 -0.86 -8.59 26.78
N ASN A 51 -0.32 -8.40 27.96
CA ASN A 51 -0.22 -9.41 29.00
C ASN A 51 -0.21 -8.74 30.40
N GLU A 52 0.00 -9.53 31.49
CA GLU A 52 0.00 -9.01 32.86
C GLU A 52 1.22 -8.11 33.19
N GLU A 53 2.29 -8.16 32.38
CA GLU A 53 3.58 -7.51 32.66
C GLU A 53 3.91 -6.38 31.64
N ALA A 54 3.22 -6.33 30.49
CA ALA A 54 3.52 -5.36 29.46
C ALA A 54 2.31 -5.02 28.58
N ASP A 55 2.30 -3.79 28.09
CA ASP A 55 1.43 -3.31 27.05
C ASP A 55 2.13 -3.39 25.67
N TYR A 56 1.38 -3.65 24.61
CA TYR A 56 1.91 -3.53 23.25
C TYR A 56 1.67 -2.13 22.72
N CYS A 57 2.75 -1.49 22.26
CA CYS A 57 2.76 -0.08 21.88
C CYS A 57 3.18 0.12 20.43
N GLU A 58 2.58 1.15 19.84
CA GLU A 58 2.94 1.71 18.56
C GLU A 58 3.27 3.20 18.74
N PHE A 59 4.50 3.60 18.36
CA PHE A 59 4.94 5.00 18.35
C PHE A 59 5.15 5.42 16.92
N GLN A 60 4.42 6.43 16.47
CA GLN A 60 4.54 7.00 15.15
C GLN A 60 5.14 8.40 15.22
N LYS A 61 6.06 8.68 14.31
CA LYS A 61 6.60 10.02 14.11
C LYS A 61 6.57 10.38 12.64
N GLU A 62 5.96 11.51 12.35
CA GLU A 62 6.04 12.14 11.05
C GLU A 62 7.42 12.79 10.84
N TYR A 63 7.95 12.63 9.64
CA TYR A 63 9.19 13.23 9.16
C TYR A 63 9.00 14.02 7.87
N GLY A 64 7.77 14.41 7.60
CA GLY A 64 7.29 15.15 6.46
C GLY A 64 5.80 14.91 6.31
N GLN A 65 5.13 15.64 5.44
CA GLN A 65 3.69 15.51 5.27
C GLN A 65 3.30 14.07 4.87
N ASP A 66 2.47 13.42 5.68
CA ASP A 66 1.92 12.08 5.50
C ASP A 66 2.98 10.94 5.47
N VAL A 67 4.26 11.20 5.76
CA VAL A 67 5.33 10.20 5.76
C VAL A 67 6.05 10.13 7.10
N GLY A 68 6.38 8.93 7.55
CA GLY A 68 7.01 8.77 8.84
C GLY A 68 7.54 7.37 9.12
N ILE A 69 7.88 7.14 10.38
CA ILE A 69 8.35 5.85 10.90
C ILE A 69 7.46 5.44 12.06
N THR A 70 7.08 4.18 12.05
CA THR A 70 6.37 3.51 13.13
C THR A 70 7.32 2.56 13.85
N LEU A 71 7.35 2.62 15.19
CA LEU A 71 8.02 1.65 16.07
C LEU A 71 6.96 0.82 16.77
N CYS A 72 7.12 -0.51 16.77
CA CYS A 72 6.22 -1.44 17.43
C CYS A 72 7.02 -2.29 18.42
N GLY A 73 6.42 -2.57 19.59
CA GLY A 73 7.04 -3.38 20.62
C GLY A 73 6.29 -3.35 21.95
N GLU A 74 6.90 -3.94 22.94
CA GLU A 74 6.36 -4.04 24.30
C GLU A 74 6.85 -2.87 25.16
N LEU A 75 5.95 -2.34 25.99
CA LEU A 75 6.22 -1.32 27.00
C LEU A 75 5.91 -1.91 28.36
N ASP A 76 6.93 -1.98 29.23
CA ASP A 76 6.77 -2.48 30.58
C ASP A 76 6.23 -1.42 31.58
N ASP A 77 5.93 -1.84 32.80
CA ASP A 77 5.45 -0.97 33.88
C ASP A 77 6.47 0.12 34.33
N HIS A 78 7.70 0.07 33.81
CA HIS A 78 8.76 1.04 34.08
C HIS A 78 9.05 1.97 32.90
N ASP A 79 8.13 2.04 31.91
CA ASP A 79 8.26 2.79 30.66
C ASP A 79 9.47 2.36 29.81
N GLN A 80 9.98 1.13 30.02
CA GLN A 80 11.02 0.59 29.15
C GLN A 80 10.37 -0.03 27.90
N PHE A 81 10.78 0.49 26.74
CA PHE A 81 10.27 0.03 25.47
C PHE A 81 11.24 -0.96 24.82
N ASP A 82 10.81 -2.20 24.65
CA ASP A 82 11.51 -3.23 23.88
C ASP A 82 10.94 -3.27 22.45
N MET A 83 11.66 -2.62 21.53
CA MET A 83 11.25 -2.53 20.14
C MET A 83 11.35 -3.89 19.45
N GLU A 84 10.22 -4.43 19.01
CA GLU A 84 10.16 -5.66 18.25
C GLU A 84 10.49 -5.45 16.78
N TYR A 85 9.93 -4.41 16.15
CA TYR A 85 10.23 -4.01 14.79
C TYR A 85 9.90 -2.53 14.54
N TYR A 86 10.29 -2.03 13.38
CA TYR A 86 9.91 -0.72 12.87
C TYR A 86 9.62 -0.81 11.38
N PHE A 87 8.87 0.14 10.87
CA PHE A 87 8.65 0.28 9.44
C PHE A 87 8.42 1.74 9.04
N PRO A 88 8.87 2.15 7.82
CA PRO A 88 8.46 3.40 7.23
C PRO A 88 7.00 3.30 6.80
N TYR A 89 6.21 4.34 7.04
CA TYR A 89 4.85 4.42 6.57
C TYR A 89 4.63 5.63 5.68
N PHE A 90 3.63 5.53 4.84
CA PHE A 90 3.05 6.64 4.12
C PHE A 90 1.53 6.57 4.26
N GLN A 91 0.93 7.60 4.83
CA GLN A 91 -0.51 7.66 5.04
C GLN A 91 -1.20 8.11 3.76
N GLY A 92 -1.96 7.20 3.14
CA GLY A 92 -2.78 7.50 1.96
C GLY A 92 -4.00 8.35 2.30
N SER A 93 -4.60 8.94 1.28
CA SER A 93 -5.79 9.77 1.40
C SER A 93 -7.05 9.05 0.94
N GLY A 94 -8.14 9.28 1.67
CA GLY A 94 -9.46 8.75 1.33
C GLY A 94 -9.59 7.23 1.42
N VAL A 95 -10.79 6.72 1.24
CA VAL A 95 -11.05 5.26 1.25
C VAL A 95 -10.87 4.73 -0.16
N THR A 96 -9.94 3.78 -0.33
CA THR A 96 -9.65 3.14 -1.63
C THR A 96 -10.73 2.13 -2.01
N THR A 97 -11.15 1.31 -1.04
CA THR A 97 -12.14 0.26 -1.27
C THR A 97 -12.98 -0.03 -0.03
N TYR A 98 -14.22 -0.46 -0.26
CA TYR A 98 -15.15 -0.97 0.76
C TYR A 98 -15.31 -2.50 0.64
N ALA A 99 -14.41 -3.18 -0.07
CA ALA A 99 -14.43 -4.64 -0.16
C ALA A 99 -14.09 -5.28 1.19
N ASP A 100 -14.56 -6.50 1.39
CA ASP A 100 -14.30 -7.27 2.59
C ASP A 100 -12.79 -7.51 2.79
N VAL A 101 -12.34 -7.41 4.02
CA VAL A 101 -10.95 -7.63 4.40
C VAL A 101 -10.89 -8.67 5.51
N SER A 102 -10.08 -9.69 5.30
CA SER A 102 -9.65 -10.59 6.36
C SER A 102 -8.29 -10.15 6.89
N ILE A 103 -8.10 -10.26 8.20
CA ILE A 103 -6.86 -9.81 8.87
C ILE A 103 -6.19 -11.03 9.48
N GLU A 104 -4.92 -11.22 9.15
CA GLU A 104 -4.10 -12.30 9.64
C GLU A 104 -2.85 -11.76 10.35
N LYS A 105 -2.47 -12.42 11.46
CA LYS A 105 -1.25 -12.11 12.19
C LYS A 105 -0.07 -12.84 11.55
N ARG A 106 1.07 -12.18 11.37
CA ARG A 106 2.32 -12.83 10.99
C ARG A 106 2.84 -13.72 12.12
N ILE A 107 3.39 -14.88 11.78
CA ILE A 107 3.80 -15.91 12.77
C ILE A 107 4.96 -15.42 13.65
N GLU A 108 5.85 -14.59 13.11
CA GLU A 108 7.11 -14.24 13.77
C GLU A 108 7.05 -13.00 14.66
N ARG A 109 5.97 -12.20 14.57
CA ARG A 109 5.85 -10.93 15.29
C ARG A 109 4.39 -10.43 15.35
N GLU A 110 4.12 -9.45 16.21
CA GLU A 110 2.82 -8.78 16.32
C GLU A 110 2.57 -7.81 15.14
N GLN A 111 2.79 -8.29 13.93
CA GLN A 111 2.52 -7.58 12.70
C GLN A 111 1.32 -8.21 11.99
N TYR A 112 0.40 -7.38 11.52
CA TYR A 112 -0.80 -7.81 10.85
C TYR A 112 -0.73 -7.53 9.36
N VAL A 113 -1.34 -8.43 8.59
CA VAL A 113 -1.57 -8.27 7.16
C VAL A 113 -3.06 -8.32 6.88
N GLY A 114 -3.52 -7.46 6.00
CA GLY A 114 -4.87 -7.52 5.47
C GLY A 114 -4.89 -8.24 4.13
N ILE A 115 -5.96 -8.97 3.88
CA ILE A 115 -6.25 -9.65 2.62
C ILE A 115 -7.58 -9.10 2.13
N CYS A 116 -7.55 -8.38 1.01
CA CYS A 116 -8.71 -7.72 0.41
C CYS A 116 -9.03 -8.35 -0.95
N GLU A 117 -10.28 -8.74 -1.16
CA GLU A 117 -10.78 -9.26 -2.43
C GLU A 117 -11.62 -8.22 -3.16
N ASP A 118 -10.97 -7.27 -3.84
CA ASP A 118 -11.68 -6.31 -4.68
C ASP A 118 -11.84 -6.84 -6.11
N ALA A 119 -13.09 -6.90 -6.57
CA ALA A 119 -13.45 -7.36 -7.90
C ALA A 119 -12.80 -6.53 -9.03
N LYS A 120 -12.44 -5.28 -8.77
CA LYS A 120 -11.81 -4.39 -9.75
C LYS A 120 -10.41 -4.83 -10.16
N VAL A 121 -9.70 -5.48 -9.23
CA VAL A 121 -8.32 -5.92 -9.46
C VAL A 121 -8.26 -7.35 -10.00
N GLY A 122 -9.24 -8.19 -9.62
CA GLY A 122 -9.31 -9.59 -10.06
C GLY A 122 -8.33 -10.53 -9.35
N ILE A 123 -7.62 -10.05 -8.34
CA ILE A 123 -6.72 -10.81 -7.46
C ILE A 123 -6.96 -10.40 -6.01
N SER A 124 -6.60 -11.27 -5.07
CA SER A 124 -6.56 -10.90 -3.65
C SER A 124 -5.37 -9.99 -3.40
N LEU A 125 -5.63 -8.82 -2.81
CA LEU A 125 -4.59 -7.88 -2.42
C LEU A 125 -4.16 -8.16 -0.99
N ILE A 126 -2.89 -8.49 -0.82
CA ILE A 126 -2.27 -8.65 0.50
C ILE A 126 -1.48 -7.38 0.80
N PHE A 127 -1.67 -6.80 1.97
CA PHE A 127 -1.02 -5.57 2.36
C PHE A 127 -0.58 -5.58 3.83
N THR A 128 0.50 -4.88 4.14
CA THR A 128 0.91 -4.65 5.53
C THR A 128 0.00 -3.62 6.17
N MET A 129 -0.57 -3.95 7.33
CA MET A 129 -1.40 -3.01 8.09
C MET A 129 -0.55 -1.93 8.76
N GLN A 130 -1.03 -0.68 8.68
CA GLN A 130 -0.42 0.47 9.34
C GLN A 130 -0.90 0.67 10.78
N ASN A 131 -2.12 0.23 11.08
CA ASN A 131 -2.79 0.42 12.36
C ASN A 131 -3.08 -0.91 13.09
N GLY A 132 -2.03 -1.72 13.26
CA GLY A 132 -2.14 -3.03 13.89
C GLY A 132 -2.55 -2.98 15.35
N VAL A 133 -2.05 -2.01 16.12
CA VAL A 133 -2.39 -1.85 17.56
C VAL A 133 -3.84 -1.38 17.73
N GLU A 134 -4.33 -0.51 16.87
CA GLU A 134 -5.75 -0.13 16.84
C GLU A 134 -6.64 -1.35 16.60
N TYR A 135 -6.29 -2.19 15.63
CA TYR A 135 -7.00 -3.45 15.40
C TYR A 135 -7.00 -4.37 16.64
N MET A 136 -5.86 -4.50 17.33
CA MET A 136 -5.77 -5.29 18.55
C MET A 136 -6.74 -4.76 19.62
N LYS A 137 -6.79 -3.44 19.80
CA LYS A 137 -7.66 -2.76 20.75
C LYS A 137 -9.13 -2.98 20.42
N GLU A 138 -9.54 -2.75 19.19
CA GLU A 138 -10.92 -2.97 18.72
C GLU A 138 -11.37 -4.42 18.91
N ARG A 139 -10.47 -5.36 18.63
CA ARG A 139 -10.71 -6.79 18.85
C ARG A 139 -10.89 -7.14 20.33
N GLN A 140 -10.07 -6.58 21.23
CA GLN A 140 -10.17 -6.82 22.68
C GLN A 140 -11.45 -6.25 23.27
N LEU A 141 -11.87 -5.07 22.81
CA LEU A 141 -13.10 -4.43 23.25
C LEU A 141 -14.37 -5.11 22.73
N GLY A 142 -14.23 -6.09 21.82
CA GLY A 142 -15.36 -6.75 21.18
C GLY A 142 -16.17 -5.84 20.26
N MET A 143 -15.60 -4.70 19.87
CA MET A 143 -16.24 -3.69 19.03
C MET A 143 -16.25 -4.07 17.54
N MET A 144 -15.59 -5.15 17.16
CA MET A 144 -15.59 -5.70 15.79
C MET A 144 -16.93 -6.39 15.44
N THR A 145 -18.05 -5.73 15.74
CA THR A 145 -19.40 -6.27 15.44
C THR A 145 -19.85 -5.99 14.01
N GLY A 146 -19.05 -5.27 13.22
CA GLY A 146 -19.33 -4.93 11.82
C GLY A 146 -18.12 -5.11 10.91
N ALA A 147 -18.37 -5.12 9.61
CA ALA A 147 -17.29 -5.02 8.62
C ALA A 147 -16.59 -3.65 8.75
N PRO A 148 -15.25 -3.57 8.52
CA PRO A 148 -14.56 -2.29 8.47
C PRO A 148 -15.22 -1.31 7.49
N ASN A 149 -15.14 -0.01 7.81
CA ASN A 149 -15.64 1.06 6.91
C ASN A 149 -14.78 1.25 5.65
N GLY A 150 -14.03 0.22 5.27
CA GLY A 150 -13.17 0.19 4.11
C GLY A 150 -11.68 0.25 4.45
N VAL A 151 -10.88 0.28 3.40
CA VAL A 151 -9.42 0.35 3.47
C VAL A 151 -8.90 1.53 2.68
N THR A 152 -7.97 2.26 3.26
CA THR A 152 -7.14 3.25 2.58
C THR A 152 -5.82 2.59 2.22
N PHE A 153 -5.56 2.39 0.92
CA PHE A 153 -4.28 1.86 0.46
C PHE A 153 -3.27 2.97 0.22
N SER A 154 -2.01 2.64 0.48
CA SER A 154 -0.85 3.45 0.14
C SER A 154 0.29 2.57 -0.35
N GLY A 155 1.13 3.10 -1.23
CA GLY A 155 2.28 2.38 -1.77
C GLY A 155 3.58 3.12 -1.53
N LEU A 156 4.61 2.42 -1.06
CA LEU A 156 5.98 2.93 -1.03
C LEU A 156 6.76 2.35 -2.20
N ALA A 157 7.30 3.22 -3.08
CA ALA A 157 8.04 2.81 -4.27
C ALA A 157 9.54 3.05 -4.14
N LEU A 158 10.35 2.04 -4.49
CA LEU A 158 11.82 2.15 -4.50
C LEU A 158 12.37 2.75 -5.80
N SER A 159 11.62 2.63 -6.87
CA SER A 159 11.92 3.21 -8.18
C SER A 159 10.65 3.29 -9.01
N GLY A 160 10.60 4.26 -9.92
CA GLY A 160 9.46 4.44 -10.80
C GLY A 160 9.82 5.12 -12.11
N ARG A 161 8.92 5.04 -13.07
CA ARG A 161 9.02 5.71 -14.36
C ARG A 161 7.72 6.39 -14.71
N ILE A 162 7.84 7.55 -15.35
CA ILE A 162 6.71 8.27 -15.90
C ILE A 162 6.57 7.92 -17.37
N LEU A 163 5.39 7.49 -17.75
CA LEU A 163 5.02 7.16 -19.13
C LEU A 163 4.02 8.19 -19.66
N LEU A 164 4.02 8.39 -20.96
CA LEU A 164 3.04 9.24 -21.61
C LEU A 164 1.64 8.61 -21.53
N PRO A 165 0.57 9.43 -21.52
CA PRO A 165 -0.79 8.92 -21.54
C PRO A 165 -1.05 8.13 -22.82
N VAL A 166 -1.91 7.12 -22.75
CA VAL A 166 -2.47 6.48 -23.95
C VAL A 166 -3.48 7.43 -24.57
N ARG A 167 -3.26 7.81 -25.81
CA ARG A 167 -4.22 8.66 -26.55
C ARG A 167 -5.48 7.85 -26.85
N LYS A 168 -6.56 8.16 -26.18
CA LYS A 168 -7.88 7.62 -26.47
C LYS A 168 -8.76 8.71 -27.03
N SER A 169 -9.55 8.40 -28.07
CA SER A 169 -10.61 9.28 -28.50
C SER A 169 -11.76 9.29 -27.48
N GLU A 170 -12.56 10.35 -27.47
CA GLU A 170 -13.76 10.42 -26.59
C GLU A 170 -14.73 9.24 -26.81
N THR A 171 -14.84 8.81 -28.06
CA THR A 171 -15.64 7.63 -28.41
C THR A 171 -15.07 6.34 -27.78
N GLN A 172 -13.75 6.14 -27.83
CA GLN A 172 -13.11 5.00 -27.17
C GLN A 172 -13.27 5.02 -25.66
N MET A 173 -13.18 6.20 -25.02
CA MET A 173 -13.42 6.34 -23.59
C MET A 173 -14.85 6.01 -23.19
N ARG A 174 -15.85 6.44 -24.00
CA ARG A 174 -17.25 6.07 -23.75
C ARG A 174 -17.48 4.58 -23.87
N PHE A 175 -17.00 3.95 -24.93
CA PHE A 175 -17.09 2.50 -25.12
C PHE A 175 -16.46 1.73 -23.98
N ALA A 176 -15.23 2.09 -23.57
CA ALA A 176 -14.55 1.44 -22.46
C ALA A 176 -15.33 1.54 -21.13
N ARG A 177 -15.98 2.68 -20.86
CA ARG A 177 -16.83 2.84 -19.67
C ARG A 177 -18.08 1.95 -19.71
N GLU A 178 -18.72 1.82 -20.84
CA GLU A 178 -19.88 0.93 -20.99
C GLU A 178 -19.50 -0.54 -20.91
N GLU A 179 -18.38 -0.93 -21.53
CA GLU A 179 -17.82 -2.29 -21.41
C GLU A 179 -17.48 -2.62 -19.96
N ALA A 180 -16.83 -1.71 -19.22
CA ALA A 180 -16.50 -1.89 -17.80
C ALA A 180 -17.75 -2.11 -16.94
N LYS A 181 -18.84 -1.33 -17.18
CA LYS A 181 -20.11 -1.50 -16.48
C LYS A 181 -20.74 -2.87 -16.77
N THR A 182 -20.73 -3.29 -18.02
CA THR A 182 -21.30 -4.59 -18.45
C THR A 182 -20.49 -5.73 -17.83
N ARG A 183 -19.15 -5.66 -17.91
CA ARG A 183 -18.25 -6.64 -17.32
C ARG A 183 -18.44 -6.76 -15.80
N LYS A 184 -18.63 -5.64 -15.08
CA LYS A 184 -18.90 -5.65 -13.64
C LYS A 184 -20.20 -6.40 -13.31
N LYS A 185 -21.24 -6.24 -14.11
CA LYS A 185 -22.51 -6.98 -13.94
C LYS A 185 -22.31 -8.47 -14.19
N LEU A 186 -21.58 -8.83 -15.24
CA LEU A 186 -21.27 -10.23 -15.56
C LEU A 186 -20.43 -10.89 -14.47
N LEU A 187 -19.42 -10.20 -13.93
CA LEU A 187 -18.60 -10.69 -12.82
C LEU A 187 -19.44 -10.94 -11.55
N SER A 188 -20.38 -10.04 -11.25
CA SER A 188 -21.29 -10.22 -10.11
C SER A 188 -22.22 -11.42 -10.31
N ALA A 189 -22.77 -11.61 -11.52
CA ALA A 189 -23.60 -12.74 -11.85
C ALA A 189 -22.82 -14.07 -11.81
N ALA A 190 -21.60 -14.08 -12.37
CA ALA A 190 -20.72 -15.24 -12.37
C ALA A 190 -20.34 -15.69 -10.94
N ARG A 191 -20.08 -14.73 -10.02
CA ARG A 191 -19.84 -15.03 -8.60
C ARG A 191 -21.06 -15.67 -7.92
N ASN A 192 -22.25 -15.35 -8.38
CA ASN A 192 -23.50 -15.96 -7.90
C ASN A 192 -23.82 -17.30 -8.60
N GLY A 193 -22.90 -17.84 -9.42
CA GLY A 193 -23.02 -19.12 -10.08
C GLY A 193 -23.77 -19.11 -11.40
N ASP A 194 -24.00 -17.96 -12.03
CA ASP A 194 -24.62 -17.84 -13.35
C ASP A 194 -23.70 -18.39 -14.44
N GLN A 195 -24.01 -19.55 -14.98
CA GLN A 195 -23.27 -20.24 -16.03
C GLN A 195 -23.16 -19.41 -17.32
N GLY A 196 -24.24 -18.72 -17.72
CA GLY A 196 -24.24 -17.87 -18.91
C GLY A 196 -23.29 -16.68 -18.78
N ALA A 197 -23.19 -16.08 -17.56
CA ALA A 197 -22.24 -15.02 -17.27
C ALA A 197 -20.79 -15.55 -17.30
N ILE A 198 -20.52 -16.75 -16.79
CA ILE A 198 -19.20 -17.38 -16.83
C ILE A 198 -18.76 -17.66 -18.27
N GLU A 199 -19.64 -18.23 -19.09
CA GLU A 199 -19.35 -18.48 -20.50
C GLU A 199 -19.10 -17.20 -21.29
N THR A 200 -19.91 -16.16 -21.06
CA THR A 200 -19.75 -14.86 -21.71
C THR A 200 -18.40 -14.21 -21.35
N LEU A 201 -18.04 -14.20 -20.06
CA LEU A 201 -16.73 -13.68 -19.62
C LEU A 201 -15.57 -14.46 -20.22
N THR A 202 -15.68 -15.80 -20.32
CA THR A 202 -14.64 -16.63 -20.91
C THR A 202 -14.42 -16.29 -22.39
N LEU A 203 -15.50 -16.11 -23.14
CA LEU A 203 -15.43 -15.74 -24.57
C LEU A 203 -14.86 -14.32 -24.76
N GLU A 204 -15.28 -13.37 -23.93
CA GLU A 204 -14.74 -12.02 -23.94
C GLU A 204 -13.24 -11.99 -23.65
N ASP A 205 -12.78 -12.76 -22.65
CA ASP A 205 -11.36 -12.85 -22.27
C ASP A 205 -10.52 -13.47 -23.40
N MET A 206 -11.02 -14.50 -24.09
CA MET A 206 -10.37 -15.10 -25.26
C MET A 206 -10.24 -14.09 -26.42
N ASP A 207 -11.27 -13.30 -26.65
CA ASP A 207 -11.29 -12.26 -27.70
C ASP A 207 -10.30 -11.12 -27.36
N ILE A 208 -10.31 -10.67 -26.11
CA ILE A 208 -9.36 -9.65 -25.62
C ILE A 208 -7.92 -10.17 -25.75
N TYR A 209 -7.67 -11.40 -25.29
CA TYR A 209 -6.35 -12.03 -25.42
C TYR A 209 -5.87 -12.09 -26.88
N SER A 210 -6.74 -12.49 -27.79
CA SER A 210 -6.42 -12.57 -29.22
C SER A 210 -6.12 -11.20 -29.84
N LYS A 211 -6.91 -10.16 -29.48
CA LYS A 211 -6.71 -8.79 -29.94
C LYS A 211 -5.40 -8.21 -29.39
N VAL A 212 -5.15 -8.38 -28.10
CA VAL A 212 -3.93 -7.90 -27.43
C VAL A 212 -2.69 -8.60 -28.01
N SER A 213 -2.73 -9.92 -28.18
CA SER A 213 -1.61 -10.69 -28.75
C SER A 213 -1.24 -10.25 -30.16
N ARG A 214 -2.22 -9.92 -31.00
CA ARG A 214 -1.95 -9.38 -32.35
C ARG A 214 -1.31 -8.00 -32.30
N ARG A 215 -1.76 -7.12 -31.41
CA ARG A 215 -1.20 -5.78 -31.26
C ARG A 215 0.21 -5.81 -30.68
N LEU A 216 0.49 -6.69 -29.72
CA LEU A 216 1.83 -6.87 -29.14
C LEU A 216 2.90 -7.29 -30.14
N ALA A 217 2.52 -7.86 -31.29
CA ALA A 217 3.46 -8.19 -32.38
C ALA A 217 3.98 -6.95 -33.10
N THR A 218 3.30 -5.81 -33.04
CA THR A 218 3.60 -4.60 -33.80
C THR A 218 3.65 -3.32 -33.00
N GLU A 219 3.10 -3.31 -31.78
CA GLU A 219 3.00 -2.14 -30.92
C GLU A 219 3.71 -2.38 -29.58
N ASP A 220 4.17 -1.30 -28.94
CA ASP A 220 4.71 -1.36 -27.56
C ASP A 220 3.60 -1.70 -26.57
N VAL A 221 3.88 -2.61 -25.62
CA VAL A 221 2.92 -3.03 -24.60
C VAL A 221 2.31 -1.86 -23.82
N TYR A 222 3.10 -0.82 -23.57
CA TYR A 222 2.64 0.36 -22.84
C TYR A 222 1.78 1.32 -23.66
N SER A 223 1.70 1.12 -25.00
CA SER A 223 0.73 1.81 -25.86
C SER A 223 -0.64 1.11 -25.87
N ILE A 224 -0.68 -0.15 -25.43
CA ILE A 224 -1.87 -1.01 -25.45
C ILE A 224 -2.52 -1.09 -24.08
N VAL A 225 -1.70 -1.27 -23.03
CA VAL A 225 -2.16 -1.46 -21.65
C VAL A 225 -2.21 -0.11 -20.93
N ASP A 226 -3.39 0.26 -20.46
CA ASP A 226 -3.60 1.53 -19.75
C ASP A 226 -3.14 1.48 -18.31
N SER A 227 -3.55 0.43 -17.61
CA SER A 227 -3.24 0.20 -16.20
C SER A 227 -3.13 -1.30 -15.92
N TYR A 228 -2.38 -1.63 -14.88
CA TYR A 228 -2.34 -2.97 -14.31
C TYR A 228 -1.91 -2.93 -12.85
N PHE A 229 -2.36 -3.93 -12.10
CA PHE A 229 -1.98 -4.19 -10.72
C PHE A 229 -1.63 -5.68 -10.62
N MET A 230 -0.36 -6.02 -10.47
CA MET A 230 0.13 -7.40 -10.55
C MET A 230 1.06 -7.72 -9.38
N PRO A 231 0.96 -8.90 -8.74
CA PRO A 231 1.95 -9.36 -7.76
C PRO A 231 3.37 -9.29 -8.32
N TYR A 232 4.32 -8.94 -7.48
CA TYR A 232 5.72 -8.80 -7.87
C TYR A 232 6.66 -9.51 -6.90
N GLY A 233 7.57 -10.32 -7.46
CA GLY A 233 8.58 -11.01 -6.67
C GLY A 233 8.03 -12.17 -5.83
N VAL A 234 8.66 -12.39 -4.68
CA VAL A 234 8.33 -13.46 -3.73
C VAL A 234 7.59 -12.94 -2.48
N GLU A 235 7.63 -11.63 -2.27
CA GLU A 235 6.92 -10.98 -1.17
C GLU A 235 5.45 -10.80 -1.53
N CYS A 236 4.57 -11.21 -0.64
CA CYS A 236 3.13 -11.25 -0.92
C CYS A 236 2.48 -9.86 -0.95
N ASP A 237 3.13 -8.83 -0.40
CA ASP A 237 2.65 -7.44 -0.30
C ASP A 237 3.36 -6.48 -1.27
N GLN A 238 4.10 -7.02 -2.26
CA GLN A 238 4.72 -6.23 -3.32
C GLN A 238 3.98 -6.39 -4.65
N TYR A 239 3.80 -5.26 -5.33
CA TYR A 239 3.06 -5.21 -6.58
C TYR A 239 3.77 -4.34 -7.62
N SER A 240 3.76 -4.80 -8.87
CA SER A 240 4.05 -3.97 -10.03
C SER A 240 2.78 -3.28 -10.46
N VAL A 241 2.80 -1.96 -10.50
CA VAL A 241 1.64 -1.14 -10.83
C VAL A 241 1.92 -0.22 -12.02
N LEU A 242 0.88 -0.02 -12.82
CA LEU A 242 0.80 1.00 -13.86
C LEU A 242 -0.54 1.71 -13.71
N GLY A 243 -0.54 3.01 -13.49
CA GLY A 243 -1.77 3.79 -13.31
C GLY A 243 -1.61 5.24 -13.76
N GLU A 244 -2.73 5.88 -14.06
CA GLU A 244 -2.77 7.29 -14.42
C GLU A 244 -2.63 8.17 -13.17
N ILE A 245 -1.79 9.20 -13.24
CA ILE A 245 -1.61 10.19 -12.18
C ILE A 245 -2.81 11.15 -12.20
N MET A 246 -3.59 11.11 -11.13
CA MET A 246 -4.77 11.95 -10.95
C MET A 246 -4.42 13.23 -10.18
N GLU A 247 -3.53 13.10 -9.18
CA GLU A 247 -3.03 14.21 -8.38
C GLU A 247 -1.53 14.05 -8.13
N LEU A 248 -0.87 15.18 -7.91
CA LEU A 248 0.57 15.26 -7.64
C LEU A 248 0.80 16.22 -6.49
N ARG A 249 1.47 15.74 -5.46
CA ARG A 249 1.94 16.53 -4.32
C ARG A 249 3.44 16.32 -4.11
N LEU A 250 4.10 17.25 -3.47
CA LEU A 250 5.51 17.17 -3.10
C LEU A 250 5.62 17.38 -1.59
N ALA A 251 6.23 16.43 -0.90
CA ALA A 251 6.61 16.56 0.50
C ALA A 251 8.13 16.63 0.64
N THR A 252 8.60 17.11 1.77
CA THR A 252 10.04 17.20 2.09
C THR A 252 10.28 16.50 3.42
N ASN A 253 11.27 15.63 3.48
CA ASN A 253 11.68 15.01 4.72
C ASN A 253 12.42 16.02 5.60
N ASP A 254 11.94 16.23 6.83
CA ASP A 254 12.39 17.28 7.75
C ASP A 254 13.83 17.08 8.24
N ILE A 255 14.33 15.84 8.24
CA ILE A 255 15.69 15.52 8.69
C ILE A 255 16.71 15.63 7.55
N THR A 256 16.38 15.07 6.40
CA THR A 256 17.34 14.93 5.29
C THR A 256 17.22 16.05 4.26
N GLY A 257 16.08 16.75 4.22
CA GLY A 257 15.73 17.71 3.18
C GLY A 257 15.43 17.04 1.81
N GLU A 258 15.38 15.70 1.75
CA GLU A 258 15.01 15.03 0.50
C GLU A 258 13.53 15.24 0.18
N LYS A 259 13.27 15.42 -1.11
CA LYS A 259 11.92 15.57 -1.62
C LYS A 259 11.35 14.22 -2.03
N VAL A 260 10.08 14.02 -1.74
CA VAL A 260 9.31 12.85 -2.14
C VAL A 260 8.07 13.28 -2.90
N TYR A 261 7.80 12.62 -4.01
CA TYR A 261 6.55 12.78 -4.74
C TYR A 261 5.47 11.91 -4.11
N ILE A 262 4.29 12.48 -3.92
CA ILE A 262 3.06 11.79 -3.57
C ILE A 262 2.17 11.84 -4.80
N LEU A 263 1.92 10.67 -5.39
CA LEU A 263 1.17 10.50 -6.62
C LEU A 263 -0.14 9.78 -6.30
N THR A 264 -1.28 10.45 -6.44
CA THR A 264 -2.56 9.74 -6.44
C THR A 264 -2.74 9.10 -7.81
N ILE A 265 -2.74 7.78 -7.88
CA ILE A 265 -2.86 7.04 -9.14
C ILE A 265 -4.19 6.30 -9.24
N LEU A 266 -4.75 6.30 -10.45
CA LEU A 266 -5.90 5.47 -10.82
C LEU A 266 -5.37 4.22 -11.54
N CYS A 267 -5.55 3.05 -10.91
CA CYS A 267 -5.07 1.77 -11.40
C CYS A 267 -6.19 0.72 -11.27
N ASN A 268 -6.65 0.14 -12.39
CA ASN A 268 -7.75 -0.83 -12.40
C ASN A 268 -8.98 -0.38 -11.57
N GLU A 269 -9.41 0.87 -11.76
CA GLU A 269 -10.51 1.50 -11.01
C GLU A 269 -10.26 1.69 -9.50
N LEU A 270 -9.09 1.36 -8.98
CA LEU A 270 -8.67 1.73 -7.63
C LEU A 270 -7.90 3.06 -7.67
N SER A 271 -8.29 3.99 -6.80
CA SER A 271 -7.55 5.22 -6.58
C SER A 271 -6.81 5.11 -5.25
N PHE A 272 -5.50 5.25 -5.27
CA PHE A 272 -4.66 5.21 -4.08
C PHE A 272 -3.38 6.01 -4.29
N ASP A 273 -2.72 6.34 -3.20
CA ASP A 273 -1.53 7.18 -3.20
C ASP A 273 -0.24 6.35 -3.21
N VAL A 274 0.76 6.83 -3.96
CA VAL A 274 2.11 6.25 -4.02
C VAL A 274 3.12 7.30 -3.64
N CYS A 275 3.99 6.99 -2.68
CA CYS A 275 5.12 7.82 -2.28
C CYS A 275 6.42 7.29 -2.87
N ILE A 276 7.20 8.18 -3.49
CA ILE A 276 8.48 7.87 -4.11
C ILE A 276 9.46 9.04 -3.96
N ASN A 277 10.73 8.73 -3.65
CA ASN A 277 11.79 9.73 -3.63
C ASN A 277 11.96 10.37 -5.02
N GLU A 278 12.09 11.70 -5.08
CA GLU A 278 12.31 12.45 -6.33
C GLU A 278 13.48 11.88 -7.14
N LYS A 279 14.56 11.45 -6.48
CA LYS A 279 15.76 10.91 -7.11
C LYS A 279 15.58 9.52 -7.74
N ASP A 280 14.56 8.79 -7.30
CA ASP A 280 14.26 7.42 -7.76
C ASP A 280 13.14 7.39 -8.83
N LEU A 281 12.60 8.56 -9.20
CA LEU A 281 11.58 8.69 -10.22
C LEU A 281 12.19 9.15 -11.56
N TYR A 282 12.09 8.31 -12.59
CA TYR A 282 12.54 8.64 -13.92
C TYR A 282 11.45 9.31 -14.75
N GLY A 283 11.72 10.50 -15.24
CA GLY A 283 10.79 11.33 -15.98
C GLY A 283 10.03 12.31 -15.08
N GLU A 284 9.38 13.27 -15.69
CA GLU A 284 8.68 14.34 -15.02
C GLU A 284 7.23 13.93 -14.71
N PRO A 285 6.82 13.84 -13.44
CA PRO A 285 5.44 13.51 -13.09
C PRO A 285 4.51 14.69 -13.43
N GLN A 286 3.39 14.39 -14.03
CA GLN A 286 2.32 15.33 -14.34
C GLN A 286 0.98 14.62 -14.30
N VAL A 287 -0.08 15.31 -13.90
CA VAL A 287 -1.46 14.81 -13.98
C VAL A 287 -1.78 14.39 -15.42
N GLY A 288 -2.41 13.23 -15.57
CA GLY A 288 -2.73 12.60 -16.84
C GLY A 288 -1.59 11.77 -17.45
N ARG A 289 -0.35 11.89 -16.97
CA ARG A 289 0.72 10.91 -17.28
C ARG A 289 0.52 9.66 -16.44
N ARG A 290 1.25 8.59 -16.78
CA ARG A 290 1.14 7.31 -16.06
C ARG A 290 2.40 7.04 -15.25
N PHE A 291 2.20 6.63 -14.01
CA PHE A 291 3.25 6.08 -13.15
C PHE A 291 3.36 4.58 -13.38
N LYS A 292 4.58 4.07 -13.54
CA LYS A 292 4.93 2.65 -13.52
C LYS A 292 6.00 2.42 -12.47
N GLY A 293 5.75 1.50 -11.54
CA GLY A 293 6.72 1.17 -10.50
C GLY A 293 6.39 -0.13 -9.77
N VAL A 294 7.30 -0.54 -8.90
CA VAL A 294 7.05 -1.60 -7.92
C VAL A 294 6.83 -0.93 -6.57
N ILE A 295 5.70 -1.24 -5.95
CA ILE A 295 5.31 -0.71 -4.65
C ILE A 295 5.28 -1.80 -3.59
N TRP A 296 5.57 -1.43 -2.36
CA TRP A 296 5.18 -2.17 -1.17
C TRP A 296 3.83 -1.62 -0.72
N LEU A 297 2.82 -2.47 -0.74
CA LEU A 297 1.45 -2.09 -0.43
C LEU A 297 1.22 -2.08 1.07
N GLN A 298 0.79 -0.95 1.57
CA GLN A 298 0.34 -0.74 2.94
C GLN A 298 -1.14 -0.41 2.95
N GLY A 299 -1.81 -0.65 4.07
CA GLY A 299 -3.21 -0.31 4.22
C GLY A 299 -3.54 0.13 5.63
N TYR A 300 -4.38 1.15 5.71
CA TYR A 300 -5.02 1.60 6.93
C TYR A 300 -6.47 1.11 6.92
N ILE A 301 -6.84 0.33 7.94
CA ILE A 301 -8.22 -0.15 8.11
C ILE A 301 -9.04 0.96 8.76
N ASN A 302 -10.11 1.38 8.11
CA ASN A 302 -11.01 2.40 8.64
C ASN A 302 -12.06 1.70 9.53
N PHE A 303 -11.88 1.79 10.85
CA PHE A 303 -12.87 1.31 11.80
C PHE A 303 -14.05 2.30 11.90
N PRO A 304 -15.27 1.85 12.24
CA PRO A 304 -16.39 2.74 12.52
C PRO A 304 -16.02 3.71 13.64
N GLU A 305 -16.27 4.99 13.45
CA GLU A 305 -16.24 5.96 14.55
C GLU A 305 -17.39 5.67 15.53
N GLU A 306 -17.15 5.81 16.85
CA GLU A 306 -18.14 5.65 17.91
C GLU A 306 -19.27 6.69 17.84
#